data_66b25a9c3c8bf990ccc6f923279a1d7e
#
_entry.id   66b25a9c3c8bf990ccc6f923279a1d7e
#
_cell.length_a   1.000
_cell.length_b   1.000
_cell.length_c   1.000
_cell.angle_alpha   90.00
_cell.angle_beta   90.00
_cell.angle_gamma   90.00
#
_symmetry.space_group_name_H-M   'P 1'
#
loop_
_entity.id
_entity.type
_entity.pdbx_description
1 polymer ?
#
loop_
_entity_poly.entity_id
_entity_poly.type
_entity_poly.pdbx_seq_one_letter_code
_entity_poly.pdbx_strand_id
1 'polypeptide(L)'
;MIYLEKGQRINMDKGLSLVGVGLGWDPNEGSGYDFDLDASAFMLGENGQIPQQEFFVFYGNQKAPDGSVESTGDDLTGGNSDGGDDETLNVDLTKVSQNIKEIIFTATIYKADERRQNFGQVRNSYIRIYDAKTNTEIARYDLDEDFSIETAVEFGRLYRHNGEWKFEAIGNGNKGGLQALVNKYAKQFA
;
A
#
# COMPACT_ATOMS: atom_id res chain seq x y z
N MET A 1 2.51 19.01 -1.35
CA MET A 1 1.62 17.82 -1.32
C MET A 1 0.87 17.72 -2.64
N ILE A 2 0.79 16.53 -3.21
CA ILE A 2 0.13 16.28 -4.50
C ILE A 2 -1.01 15.29 -4.27
N TYR A 3 -2.23 15.63 -4.69
CA TYR A 3 -3.31 14.65 -4.83
C TYR A 3 -3.06 13.86 -6.11
N LEU A 4 -2.97 12.53 -5.97
CA LEU A 4 -2.62 11.66 -7.07
C LEU A 4 -3.79 11.42 -8.01
N GLU A 5 -3.51 11.52 -9.30
CA GLU A 5 -4.41 11.10 -10.36
C GLU A 5 -3.86 9.82 -11.00
N LYS A 6 -4.74 8.94 -11.43
CA LYS A 6 -4.37 7.69 -12.09
C LYS A 6 -3.37 7.92 -13.23
N GLY A 7 -2.25 7.20 -13.19
CA GLY A 7 -1.17 7.29 -14.18
C GLY A 7 -0.18 8.41 -13.94
N GLN A 8 -0.39 9.24 -12.93
CA GLN A 8 0.53 10.33 -12.60
C GLN A 8 1.87 9.78 -12.11
N ARG A 9 2.96 10.34 -12.62
CA ARG A 9 4.33 9.99 -12.25
C ARG A 9 5.00 11.13 -11.49
N ILE A 10 5.74 10.78 -10.45
CA ILE A 10 6.46 11.72 -9.61
C ILE A 10 7.92 11.30 -9.55
N ASN A 11 8.82 12.25 -9.78
CA ASN A 11 10.24 12.04 -9.52
C ASN A 11 10.49 12.11 -8.02
N MET A 12 11.15 11.09 -7.48
CA MET A 12 11.57 11.09 -6.08
C MET A 12 12.86 11.89 -5.95
N ASP A 13 12.96 12.72 -4.91
CA ASP A 13 14.17 13.48 -4.64
C ASP A 13 15.36 12.53 -4.47
N LYS A 14 16.51 12.92 -5.05
CA LYS A 14 17.74 12.10 -4.98
C LYS A 14 18.24 11.86 -3.56
N GLY A 15 17.92 12.75 -2.63
CA GLY A 15 18.25 12.60 -1.21
C GLY A 15 17.26 11.76 -0.42
N LEU A 16 16.15 11.36 -1.02
CA LEU A 16 15.12 10.55 -0.37
C LEU A 16 15.59 9.11 -0.26
N SER A 17 15.78 8.61 0.95
CA SER A 17 16.20 7.23 1.21
C SER A 17 15.18 6.43 2.00
N LEU A 18 14.41 7.09 2.87
CA LEU A 18 13.37 6.45 3.67
C LEU A 18 12.00 6.99 3.26
N VAL A 19 11.16 6.10 2.74
CA VAL A 19 9.80 6.42 2.29
C VAL A 19 8.82 5.75 3.23
N GLY A 20 7.83 6.52 3.69
CA GLY A 20 6.67 5.99 4.41
C GLY A 20 5.47 5.90 3.48
N VAL A 21 4.72 4.82 3.60
CA VAL A 21 3.41 4.66 2.97
C VAL A 21 2.40 4.49 4.09
N GLY A 22 1.57 5.50 4.31
CA GLY A 22 0.61 5.54 5.40
C GLY A 22 -0.82 5.30 4.90
N LEU A 23 -1.54 4.43 5.59
CA LEU A 23 -2.95 4.14 5.37
C LEU A 23 -3.74 4.58 6.60
N GLY A 24 -4.76 5.40 6.40
CA GLY A 24 -5.64 5.86 7.48
C GLY A 24 -7.10 5.73 7.10
N TRP A 25 -7.96 5.53 8.09
CA TRP A 25 -9.41 5.46 7.92
C TRP A 25 -10.13 5.71 9.25
N ASP A 26 -11.40 6.09 9.16
CA ASP A 26 -12.23 6.21 10.35
C ASP A 26 -12.82 4.85 10.77
N PRO A 27 -12.91 4.57 12.07
CA PRO A 27 -13.55 3.34 12.55
C PRO A 27 -15.04 3.30 12.19
N ASN A 28 -15.60 2.10 12.12
CA ASN A 28 -17.03 1.91 11.91
C ASN A 28 -17.81 2.27 13.18
N GLU A 29 -18.47 3.42 13.16
CA GLU A 29 -19.31 3.90 14.26
C GLU A 29 -20.72 3.27 14.27
N GLY A 30 -21.09 2.57 13.20
CA GLY A 30 -22.38 1.91 13.05
C GLY A 30 -22.41 0.50 13.63
N SER A 31 -23.48 -0.20 13.32
CA SER A 31 -23.61 -1.64 13.62
C SER A 31 -22.88 -2.48 12.59
N GLY A 32 -22.33 -3.61 13.01
CA GLY A 32 -21.64 -4.55 12.14
C GLY A 32 -20.15 -4.70 12.46
N TYR A 33 -19.43 -5.27 11.51
CA TYR A 33 -17.99 -5.48 11.66
C TYR A 33 -17.19 -4.20 11.55
N ASP A 34 -16.11 -4.12 12.29
CA ASP A 34 -15.12 -3.05 12.10
C ASP A 34 -14.55 -3.09 10.69
N PHE A 35 -14.13 -1.92 10.20
CA PHE A 35 -13.36 -1.83 8.96
C PHE A 35 -11.90 -2.14 9.27
N ASP A 36 -11.43 -3.27 8.77
CA ASP A 36 -10.06 -3.75 8.93
C ASP A 36 -9.34 -3.59 7.59
N LEU A 37 -8.69 -2.44 7.42
CA LEU A 37 -7.92 -2.12 6.22
C LEU A 37 -6.46 -2.54 6.41
N ASP A 38 -5.87 -3.07 5.36
CA ASP A 38 -4.48 -3.53 5.35
C ASP A 38 -3.69 -2.84 4.24
N ALA A 39 -2.51 -2.34 4.59
CA ALA A 39 -1.51 -1.90 3.62
C ALA A 39 -0.56 -3.05 3.32
N SER A 40 -0.28 -3.29 2.05
CA SER A 40 0.60 -4.37 1.60
C SER A 40 1.55 -3.89 0.50
N ALA A 41 2.68 -4.59 0.36
CA ALA A 41 3.66 -4.34 -0.68
C ALA A 41 4.06 -5.64 -1.38
N PHE A 42 4.02 -5.62 -2.70
CA PHE A 42 4.55 -6.70 -3.56
C PHE A 42 5.85 -6.20 -4.20
N MET A 43 6.96 -6.83 -3.87
CA MET A 43 8.28 -6.50 -4.40
C MET A 43 8.57 -7.40 -5.60
N LEU A 44 8.59 -6.80 -6.80
CA LEU A 44 8.59 -7.54 -8.05
C LEU A 44 9.98 -7.53 -8.74
N GLY A 45 10.34 -8.68 -9.30
CA GLY A 45 11.47 -8.80 -10.22
C GLY A 45 11.12 -8.36 -11.64
N GLU A 46 12.00 -8.58 -12.60
CA GLU A 46 11.82 -8.21 -14.01
C GLU A 46 10.59 -8.85 -14.67
N ASN A 47 10.20 -10.05 -14.21
CA ASN A 47 9.04 -10.77 -14.73
C ASN A 47 7.69 -10.27 -14.18
N GLY A 48 7.68 -9.22 -13.34
CA GLY A 48 6.46 -8.70 -12.74
C GLY A 48 5.87 -9.59 -11.65
N GLN A 49 6.66 -10.48 -11.06
CA GLN A 49 6.27 -11.39 -9.99
C GLN A 49 7.25 -11.27 -8.81
N ILE A 50 6.79 -11.57 -7.60
CA ILE A 50 7.69 -11.68 -6.45
C ILE A 50 8.63 -12.88 -6.67
N PRO A 51 9.96 -12.72 -6.44
CA PRO A 51 10.91 -13.81 -6.65
C PRO A 51 10.84 -14.90 -5.59
N GLN A 52 10.44 -14.55 -4.37
CA GLN A 52 10.22 -15.45 -3.24
C GLN A 52 9.00 -14.99 -2.47
N GLN A 53 8.35 -15.89 -1.74
CA GLN A 53 7.12 -15.60 -1.01
C GLN A 53 7.29 -14.45 -0.01
N GLU A 54 8.45 -14.36 0.63
CA GLU A 54 8.77 -13.36 1.65
C GLU A 54 8.91 -11.94 1.09
N PHE A 55 8.99 -11.76 -0.22
CA PHE A 55 8.94 -10.45 -0.87
C PHE A 55 7.51 -9.89 -1.01
N PHE A 56 6.54 -10.57 -0.44
CA PHE A 56 5.20 -10.04 -0.19
C PHE A 56 5.12 -9.62 1.28
N VAL A 57 5.02 -8.31 1.53
CA VAL A 57 4.94 -7.73 2.88
C VAL A 57 3.49 -7.35 3.18
N PHE A 58 2.93 -7.92 4.23
CA PHE A 58 1.55 -7.76 4.68
C PHE A 58 1.44 -8.15 6.16
N TYR A 59 0.25 -8.16 6.75
CA TYR A 59 0.06 -8.52 8.17
C TYR A 59 0.62 -9.90 8.55
N GLY A 60 0.66 -10.85 7.63
CA GLY A 60 1.23 -12.20 7.85
C GLY A 60 2.74 -12.31 7.67
N ASN A 61 3.38 -11.29 7.10
CA ASN A 61 4.82 -11.20 6.90
C ASN A 61 5.24 -9.73 6.91
N GLN A 62 5.66 -9.23 8.07
CA GLN A 62 5.84 -7.80 8.31
C GLN A 62 7.18 -7.23 7.81
N LYS A 63 8.09 -8.06 7.31
CA LYS A 63 9.40 -7.58 6.87
C LYS A 63 9.92 -8.35 5.66
N ALA A 64 10.39 -7.62 4.65
CA ALA A 64 11.03 -8.20 3.48
C ALA A 64 12.38 -8.86 3.83
N PRO A 65 12.84 -9.87 3.06
CA PRO A 65 14.10 -10.59 3.34
C PRO A 65 15.33 -9.69 3.30
N ASP A 66 15.34 -8.66 2.46
CA ASP A 66 16.45 -7.70 2.35
C ASP A 66 16.38 -6.58 3.42
N GLY A 67 15.32 -6.57 4.23
CA GLY A 67 15.10 -5.57 5.26
C GLY A 67 14.63 -4.21 4.73
N SER A 68 14.34 -4.08 3.44
CA SER A 68 14.00 -2.79 2.82
C SER A 68 12.59 -2.32 3.09
N VAL A 69 11.63 -3.26 3.20
CA VAL A 69 10.22 -2.95 3.44
C VAL A 69 9.78 -3.61 4.74
N GLU A 70 9.17 -2.82 5.61
CA GLU A 70 8.68 -3.27 6.91
C GLU A 70 7.33 -2.63 7.25
N SER A 71 6.37 -3.47 7.67
CA SER A 71 5.10 -3.01 8.23
C SER A 71 5.30 -2.66 9.71
N THR A 72 4.75 -1.52 10.15
CA THR A 72 4.87 -1.06 11.54
C THR A 72 3.86 -1.68 12.49
N GLY A 73 2.89 -2.44 11.96
CA GLY A 73 1.87 -3.08 12.78
C GLY A 73 0.58 -3.28 12.00
N ASP A 74 -0.43 -3.74 12.73
CA ASP A 74 -1.75 -4.07 12.21
C ASP A 74 -2.81 -3.39 13.08
N ASP A 75 -3.58 -2.47 12.50
CA ASP A 75 -4.72 -1.84 13.16
C ASP A 75 -6.02 -2.44 12.62
N LEU A 76 -6.73 -3.15 13.48
CA LEU A 76 -7.95 -3.88 13.10
C LEU A 76 -9.20 -3.01 13.00
N THR A 77 -9.15 -1.75 13.43
CA THR A 77 -10.35 -0.92 13.62
C THR A 77 -10.27 0.49 13.02
N GLY A 78 -9.06 1.01 12.80
CA GLY A 78 -8.84 2.42 12.43
C GLY A 78 -8.95 3.39 13.59
N GLY A 79 -8.95 2.89 14.83
CA GLY A 79 -9.16 3.71 16.03
C GLY A 79 -7.90 4.06 16.81
N ASN A 80 -6.73 3.70 16.33
CA ASN A 80 -5.48 3.83 17.08
C ASN A 80 -4.78 5.18 16.90
N SER A 81 -5.23 6.00 15.98
CA SER A 81 -4.62 7.31 15.73
C SER A 81 -5.66 8.43 15.79
N ASP A 82 -5.23 9.59 16.26
CA ASP A 82 -6.07 10.80 16.35
C ASP A 82 -6.13 11.51 14.98
N GLY A 83 -6.54 10.79 13.93
CA GLY A 83 -6.65 11.33 12.58
C GLY A 83 -5.35 11.25 11.76
N GLY A 84 -4.37 10.47 12.22
CA GLY A 84 -3.15 10.13 11.48
C GLY A 84 -3.23 8.75 10.81
N ASP A 85 -2.09 8.21 10.43
CA ASP A 85 -2.02 6.89 9.82
C ASP A 85 -2.30 5.79 10.83
N ASP A 86 -3.14 4.83 10.44
CA ASP A 86 -3.45 3.65 11.26
C ASP A 86 -2.49 2.51 10.97
N GLU A 87 -2.04 2.39 9.72
CA GLU A 87 -0.99 1.46 9.31
C GLU A 87 0.07 2.17 8.48
N THR A 88 1.31 1.72 8.58
CA THR A 88 2.43 2.27 7.82
C THR A 88 3.35 1.17 7.32
N LEU A 89 3.77 1.30 6.06
CA LEU A 89 4.89 0.56 5.49
C LEU A 89 6.08 1.52 5.39
N ASN A 90 7.22 1.11 5.93
CA ASN A 90 8.48 1.85 5.80
C ASN A 90 9.35 1.19 4.74
N VAL A 91 9.87 1.99 3.82
CA VAL A 91 10.73 1.54 2.73
C VAL A 91 12.07 2.23 2.83
N ASP A 92 13.14 1.44 2.98
CA ASP A 92 14.52 1.92 2.86
C ASP A 92 15.02 1.62 1.45
N LEU A 93 15.04 2.65 0.61
CA LEU A 93 15.43 2.52 -0.80
C LEU A 93 16.87 2.05 -0.98
N THR A 94 17.73 2.27 0.02
CA THR A 94 19.14 1.86 -0.04
C THR A 94 19.34 0.36 0.16
N LYS A 95 18.35 -0.33 0.75
CA LYS A 95 18.42 -1.76 1.07
C LYS A 95 17.71 -2.66 0.05
N VAL A 96 16.98 -2.07 -0.90
CA VAL A 96 16.21 -2.86 -1.87
C VAL A 96 17.17 -3.68 -2.75
N SER A 97 16.97 -5.01 -2.76
CA SER A 97 17.78 -5.94 -3.57
C SER A 97 17.79 -5.54 -5.04
N GLN A 98 18.95 -5.73 -5.71
CA GLN A 98 19.13 -5.32 -7.12
C GLN A 98 18.21 -6.07 -8.09
N ASN A 99 17.76 -7.27 -7.75
CA ASN A 99 16.81 -8.05 -8.55
C ASN A 99 15.35 -7.55 -8.40
N ILE A 100 15.06 -6.69 -7.44
CA ILE A 100 13.75 -6.05 -7.31
C ILE A 100 13.72 -4.79 -8.17
N LYS A 101 12.79 -4.74 -9.10
CA LYS A 101 12.65 -3.65 -10.08
C LYS A 101 11.53 -2.68 -9.74
N GLU A 102 10.51 -3.16 -9.05
CA GLU A 102 9.39 -2.32 -8.62
C GLU A 102 8.75 -2.85 -7.33
N ILE A 103 8.07 -1.98 -6.62
CA ILE A 103 7.32 -2.28 -5.41
C ILE A 103 5.91 -1.74 -5.61
N ILE A 104 4.91 -2.62 -5.61
CA ILE A 104 3.49 -2.26 -5.73
C ILE A 104 2.90 -2.12 -4.33
N PHE A 105 2.30 -0.96 -4.05
CA PHE A 105 1.60 -0.72 -2.78
C PHE A 105 0.11 -0.87 -2.97
N THR A 106 -0.52 -1.55 -2.02
CA THR A 106 -1.95 -1.86 -2.06
C THR A 106 -2.64 -1.55 -0.73
N ALA A 107 -3.93 -1.24 -0.81
CA ALA A 107 -4.82 -1.16 0.32
C ALA A 107 -5.97 -2.14 0.11
N THR A 108 -6.28 -2.94 1.11
CA THR A 108 -7.34 -3.97 1.02
C THR A 108 -8.18 -3.97 2.29
N ILE A 109 -9.44 -4.44 2.16
CA ILE A 109 -10.33 -4.65 3.30
C ILE A 109 -10.35 -6.14 3.64
N TYR A 110 -9.95 -6.46 4.86
CA TYR A 110 -9.92 -7.84 5.35
C TYR A 110 -11.32 -8.45 5.41
N LYS A 111 -11.48 -9.64 4.83
CA LYS A 111 -12.77 -10.36 4.76
C LYS A 111 -13.92 -9.52 4.21
N ALA A 112 -13.67 -8.68 3.23
CA ALA A 112 -14.66 -7.75 2.70
C ALA A 112 -15.94 -8.44 2.21
N ASP A 113 -15.82 -9.53 1.47
CA ASP A 113 -16.98 -10.28 0.95
C ASP A 113 -17.81 -10.89 2.07
N GLU A 114 -17.15 -11.53 3.03
CA GLU A 114 -17.80 -12.16 4.18
C GLU A 114 -18.53 -11.12 5.04
N ARG A 115 -17.91 -9.96 5.23
CA ARG A 115 -18.43 -8.85 6.03
C ARG A 115 -19.31 -7.88 5.23
N ARG A 116 -19.41 -8.07 3.91
CA ARG A 116 -20.16 -7.20 2.97
C ARG A 116 -19.70 -5.75 3.03
N GLN A 117 -18.39 -5.55 2.99
CA GLN A 117 -17.74 -4.25 3.07
C GLN A 117 -17.06 -3.87 1.75
N ASN A 118 -16.97 -2.57 1.49
CA ASN A 118 -16.21 -1.99 0.38
C ASN A 118 -15.69 -0.60 0.77
N PHE A 119 -14.81 -0.02 -0.05
CA PHE A 119 -14.24 1.31 0.24
C PHE A 119 -15.27 2.43 0.26
N GLY A 120 -16.38 2.30 -0.44
CA GLY A 120 -17.47 3.29 -0.40
C GLY A 120 -18.15 3.43 0.96
N GLN A 121 -17.99 2.45 1.84
CA GLN A 121 -18.54 2.48 3.21
C GLN A 121 -17.56 3.06 4.24
N VAL A 122 -16.27 3.10 3.91
CA VAL A 122 -15.22 3.56 4.83
C VAL A 122 -15.06 5.07 4.71
N ARG A 123 -15.18 5.78 5.83
CA ARG A 123 -15.02 7.23 5.86
C ARG A 123 -13.58 7.65 5.98
N ASN A 124 -13.21 8.73 5.31
CA ASN A 124 -11.90 9.37 5.39
C ASN A 124 -10.74 8.39 5.17
N SER A 125 -10.95 7.37 4.33
CA SER A 125 -9.90 6.46 3.96
C SER A 125 -8.96 7.10 2.96
N TYR A 126 -7.68 7.03 3.26
CA TYR A 126 -6.64 7.57 2.39
C TYR A 126 -5.39 6.70 2.44
N ILE A 127 -4.59 6.82 1.42
CA ILE A 127 -3.21 6.34 1.42
C ILE A 127 -2.30 7.50 1.00
N ARG A 128 -1.16 7.65 1.67
CA ARG A 128 -0.20 8.72 1.40
C ARG A 128 1.21 8.18 1.31
N ILE A 129 2.04 8.88 0.55
CA ILE A 129 3.48 8.65 0.50
C ILE A 129 4.19 9.88 1.08
N TYR A 130 5.20 9.66 1.92
CA TYR A 130 5.90 10.72 2.60
C TYR A 130 7.37 10.40 2.83
N ASP A 131 8.17 11.43 3.05
CA ASP A 131 9.55 11.30 3.52
C ASP A 131 9.52 10.89 5.00
N ALA A 132 9.97 9.67 5.31
CA ALA A 132 9.90 9.15 6.66
C ALA A 132 10.89 9.81 7.63
N LYS A 133 11.91 10.51 7.13
CA LYS A 133 12.86 11.25 8.00
C LYS A 133 12.26 12.57 8.51
N THR A 134 11.49 13.25 7.67
CA THR A 134 10.95 14.59 7.95
C THR A 134 9.45 14.59 8.20
N ASN A 135 8.78 13.46 7.93
CA ASN A 135 7.33 13.32 7.92
C ASN A 135 6.63 14.29 6.93
N THR A 136 7.35 14.70 5.90
CA THR A 136 6.82 15.58 4.85
C THR A 136 6.03 14.76 3.84
N GLU A 137 4.75 15.03 3.72
CA GLU A 137 3.87 14.36 2.76
C GLU A 137 4.24 14.75 1.32
N ILE A 138 4.44 13.76 0.48
CA ILE A 138 4.77 13.93 -0.94
C ILE A 138 3.51 13.87 -1.77
N ALA A 139 2.67 12.87 -1.55
CA ALA A 139 1.46 12.66 -2.32
C ALA A 139 0.40 11.89 -1.51
N ARG A 140 -0.87 12.06 -1.89
CA ARG A 140 -2.02 11.47 -1.22
C ARG A 140 -3.05 10.98 -2.24
N TYR A 141 -3.71 9.89 -1.91
CA TYR A 141 -4.85 9.33 -2.62
C TYR A 141 -6.00 9.15 -1.64
N ASP A 142 -7.13 9.82 -1.88
CA ASP A 142 -8.33 9.66 -1.07
C ASP A 142 -9.16 8.51 -1.65
N LEU A 143 -9.22 7.39 -0.89
CA LEU A 143 -9.78 6.12 -1.37
C LEU A 143 -11.30 6.16 -1.48
N ASP A 144 -11.97 6.83 -0.56
CA ASP A 144 -13.43 6.92 -0.50
C ASP A 144 -14.03 7.80 -1.61
N GLU A 145 -13.25 8.71 -2.19
CA GLU A 145 -13.69 9.52 -3.33
C GLU A 145 -13.59 8.77 -4.66
N ASP A 146 -12.55 7.96 -4.83
CA ASP A 146 -12.22 7.31 -6.10
C ASP A 146 -12.74 5.87 -6.21
N PHE A 147 -13.01 5.22 -5.08
CA PHE A 147 -13.42 3.81 -5.03
C PHE A 147 -14.69 3.65 -4.20
N SER A 148 -15.72 2.98 -4.75
CA SER A 148 -17.01 2.84 -4.09
C SER A 148 -17.42 1.40 -3.83
N ILE A 149 -17.13 0.49 -4.76
CA ILE A 149 -17.53 -0.92 -4.68
C ILE A 149 -16.35 -1.87 -4.58
N GLU A 150 -15.15 -1.35 -4.72
CA GLU A 150 -13.90 -2.11 -4.69
C GLU A 150 -13.57 -2.51 -3.26
N THR A 151 -12.85 -3.62 -3.13
CA THR A 151 -12.38 -4.18 -1.85
C THR A 151 -10.85 -4.25 -1.78
N ALA A 152 -10.19 -3.99 -2.90
CA ALA A 152 -8.74 -3.90 -3.00
C ALA A 152 -8.35 -2.83 -4.01
N VAL A 153 -7.32 -2.05 -3.70
CA VAL A 153 -6.80 -0.98 -4.54
C VAL A 153 -5.30 -1.13 -4.68
N GLU A 154 -4.81 -1.16 -5.92
CA GLU A 154 -3.40 -0.92 -6.22
C GLU A 154 -3.21 0.59 -6.27
N PHE A 155 -2.64 1.13 -5.21
CA PHE A 155 -2.47 2.56 -5.03
C PHE A 155 -1.42 3.14 -5.98
N GLY A 156 -0.23 2.54 -5.99
CA GLY A 156 0.87 3.03 -6.77
C GLY A 156 2.09 2.13 -6.68
N ARG A 157 3.14 2.54 -7.36
CA ARG A 157 4.39 1.77 -7.37
C ARG A 157 5.62 2.68 -7.28
N LEU A 158 6.63 2.20 -6.59
CA LEU A 158 8.00 2.65 -6.73
C LEU A 158 8.69 1.77 -7.77
N TYR A 159 9.44 2.37 -8.70
CA TYR A 159 10.15 1.61 -9.73
C TYR A 159 11.50 2.24 -10.06
N ARG A 160 12.43 1.39 -10.51
CA ARG A 160 13.75 1.84 -10.94
C ARG A 160 13.70 2.32 -12.39
N HIS A 161 14.28 3.50 -12.63
CA HIS A 161 14.43 4.05 -13.97
C HIS A 161 15.77 4.77 -14.06
N ASN A 162 16.67 4.29 -14.93
CA ASN A 162 18.01 4.87 -15.10
C ASN A 162 18.79 5.02 -13.78
N GLY A 163 18.70 4.01 -12.90
CA GLY A 163 19.38 4.02 -11.60
C GLY A 163 18.73 4.87 -10.52
N GLU A 164 17.61 5.49 -10.81
CA GLU A 164 16.84 6.30 -9.85
C GLU A 164 15.50 5.66 -9.54
N TRP A 165 14.94 5.98 -8.36
CA TRP A 165 13.60 5.58 -8.00
C TRP A 165 12.59 6.64 -8.43
N LYS A 166 11.48 6.17 -9.00
CA LYS A 166 10.32 6.98 -9.37
C LYS A 166 9.06 6.39 -8.76
N PHE A 167 8.04 7.22 -8.61
CA PHE A 167 6.72 6.81 -8.17
C PHE A 167 5.69 7.04 -9.27
N GLU A 168 4.78 6.09 -9.44
CA GLU A 168 3.63 6.20 -10.35
C GLU A 168 2.35 5.83 -9.61
N ALA A 169 1.32 6.66 -9.73
CA ALA A 169 -0.01 6.35 -9.24
C ALA A 169 -0.68 5.34 -10.17
N ILE A 170 -1.06 4.18 -9.67
CA ILE A 170 -1.74 3.14 -10.45
C ILE A 170 -3.24 3.37 -10.46
N GLY A 171 -3.86 3.43 -9.29
CA GLY A 171 -5.28 3.68 -9.13
C GLY A 171 -6.19 2.60 -9.72
N ASN A 172 -5.81 1.34 -9.61
CA ASN A 172 -6.61 0.20 -10.05
C ASN A 172 -7.32 -0.45 -8.87
N GLY A 173 -8.65 -0.53 -8.94
CA GLY A 173 -9.46 -1.22 -7.94
C GLY A 173 -9.96 -2.58 -8.44
N ASN A 174 -10.25 -3.50 -7.51
CA ASN A 174 -10.91 -4.77 -7.79
C ASN A 174 -11.83 -5.18 -6.64
N LYS A 175 -12.70 -6.16 -6.89
CA LYS A 175 -13.62 -6.73 -5.90
C LYS A 175 -13.16 -8.06 -5.33
N GLY A 176 -12.01 -8.56 -5.75
CA GLY A 176 -11.47 -9.87 -5.35
C GLY A 176 -10.57 -9.83 -4.11
N GLY A 177 -10.42 -8.65 -3.49
CA GLY A 177 -9.62 -8.49 -2.28
C GLY A 177 -8.14 -8.78 -2.48
N LEU A 178 -7.46 -9.06 -1.37
CA LEU A 178 -6.03 -9.36 -1.37
C LEU A 178 -5.69 -10.59 -2.22
N GLN A 179 -6.56 -11.61 -2.24
CA GLN A 179 -6.32 -12.83 -3.01
C GLN A 179 -6.19 -12.55 -4.51
N ALA A 180 -6.95 -11.61 -5.06
CA ALA A 180 -6.84 -11.23 -6.47
C ALA A 180 -5.45 -10.62 -6.77
N LEU A 181 -4.90 -9.86 -5.85
CA LEU A 181 -3.56 -9.29 -5.98
C LEU A 181 -2.47 -10.35 -5.86
N VAL A 182 -2.63 -11.30 -4.94
CA VAL A 182 -1.73 -12.48 -4.83
C VAL A 182 -1.74 -13.27 -6.13
N ASN A 183 -2.90 -13.51 -6.72
CA ASN A 183 -3.03 -14.21 -8.00
C ASN A 183 -2.35 -13.46 -9.15
N LYS A 184 -2.29 -12.14 -9.07
CA LYS A 184 -1.65 -11.28 -10.09
C LYS A 184 -0.13 -11.23 -9.97
N TYR A 185 0.39 -11.03 -8.76
CA TYR A 185 1.81 -10.73 -8.51
C TYR A 185 2.60 -11.87 -7.88
N ALA A 186 1.95 -12.87 -7.38
CA ALA A 186 2.54 -14.00 -6.67
C ALA A 186 1.96 -15.34 -7.15
N LYS A 187 1.80 -15.51 -8.45
CA LYS A 187 1.10 -16.65 -9.08
C LYS A 187 1.63 -18.01 -8.63
N GLN A 188 2.94 -18.14 -8.48
CA GLN A 188 3.58 -19.40 -8.09
C GLN A 188 3.32 -19.79 -6.63
N PHE A 189 2.80 -18.85 -5.83
CA PHE A 189 2.49 -19.04 -4.41
C PHE A 189 0.99 -18.95 -4.10
N ALA A 190 0.20 -18.71 -5.12
CA ALA A 190 -1.25 -18.53 -4.98
C ALA A 190 -1.98 -19.86 -4.73
#